data_974a1a96a055edcba36486767e29b2e9
#
_entry.id   974a1a96a055edcba36486767e29b2e9
#
_cell.length_a   1.000
_cell.length_b   1.000
_cell.length_c   1.000
_cell.angle_alpha   90.00
_cell.angle_beta   90.00
_cell.angle_gamma   90.00
#
_symmetry.space_group_name_H-M   'P 1'
#
loop_
_entity.id
_entity.type
_entity.pdbx_description
1 polymer ?
#
loop_
_entity_poly.entity_id
_entity_poly.type
_entity_poly.pdbx_seq_one_letter_code
_entity_poly.pdbx_strand_id
1 'polypeptide(L)'
;MRKTASRVSVYPYDLANGRLSPMVPAGICVAGRWRVAQFYVDSGAFYTLMHATHAVDCGLDFKKGRKSYAQVGDGSLIPVFLHRLPMQIGGKRFEATVGFSEKLGIRFNLLGRQDVFQHFKICFHERRKVVTFQTVECC
;
A
#
# COMPACT_ATOMS: atom_id res chain seq x y z
N MET A 1 -19.24 -5.26 26.03
CA MET A 1 -18.52 -5.05 24.76
C MET A 1 -17.05 -5.31 24.95
N ARG A 2 -16.52 -6.27 24.23
CA ARG A 2 -15.09 -6.54 24.29
C ARG A 2 -14.35 -5.54 23.41
N LYS A 3 -13.45 -4.77 24.00
CA LYS A 3 -12.51 -3.98 23.22
C LYS A 3 -11.55 -4.93 22.53
N THR A 4 -11.43 -4.82 21.22
CA THR A 4 -10.42 -5.57 20.49
C THR A 4 -9.05 -5.07 20.93
N ALA A 5 -8.18 -5.97 21.40
CA ALA A 5 -6.83 -5.59 21.78
C ALA A 5 -6.09 -5.04 20.54
N SER A 6 -5.38 -3.93 20.70
CA SER A 6 -4.52 -3.41 19.61
C SER A 6 -3.42 -4.42 19.33
N ARG A 7 -3.13 -4.63 18.04
CA ARG A 7 -2.06 -5.50 17.58
C ARG A 7 -0.95 -4.67 16.99
N VAL A 8 0.27 -5.05 17.31
CA VAL A 8 1.47 -4.41 16.75
C VAL A 8 2.18 -5.43 15.87
N SER A 9 2.40 -5.04 14.62
CA SER A 9 3.23 -5.81 13.68
C SER A 9 4.54 -5.04 13.48
N VAL A 10 5.66 -5.75 13.53
CA VAL A 10 6.98 -5.17 13.36
C VAL A 10 7.59 -5.71 12.07
N TYR A 11 8.03 -4.80 11.21
CA TYR A 11 8.62 -5.17 9.93
C TYR A 11 10.04 -4.60 9.86
N PRO A 12 11.07 -5.45 9.77
CA PRO A 12 12.41 -4.96 9.47
C PRO A 12 12.43 -4.26 8.13
N TYR A 13 13.24 -3.20 8.02
CA TYR A 13 13.46 -2.57 6.72
C TYR A 13 14.04 -3.58 5.74
N ASP A 14 13.71 -3.41 4.48
CA ASP A 14 14.21 -4.24 3.39
C ASP A 14 14.79 -3.34 2.30
N LEU A 15 15.51 -3.94 1.38
CA LEU A 15 16.19 -3.18 0.33
C LEU A 15 15.19 -2.63 -0.69
N ALA A 16 15.29 -1.33 -0.94
CA ALA A 16 14.64 -0.65 -2.04
C ALA A 16 15.69 0.25 -2.69
N ASN A 17 15.99 0.01 -3.96
CA ASN A 17 17.04 0.73 -4.69
C ASN A 17 18.39 0.75 -3.96
N GLY A 18 18.79 -0.40 -3.38
CA GLY A 18 20.05 -0.57 -2.68
C GLY A 18 20.12 0.06 -1.29
N ARG A 19 19.01 0.57 -0.77
CA ARG A 19 18.96 1.18 0.57
C ARG A 19 17.94 0.46 1.44
N LEU A 20 18.26 0.27 2.72
CA LEU A 20 17.30 -0.23 3.69
C LEU A 20 16.18 0.78 3.86
N SER A 21 14.95 0.34 3.61
CA SER A 21 13.77 1.19 3.49
C SER A 21 12.57 0.54 4.17
N PRO A 22 11.57 1.34 4.59
CA PRO A 22 10.38 0.81 5.24
C PRO A 22 9.46 0.12 4.22
N MET A 23 9.82 -1.11 3.88
CA MET A 23 9.06 -1.99 3.01
C MET A 23 8.26 -2.97 3.85
N VAL A 24 6.99 -3.14 3.55
CA VAL A 24 6.13 -4.09 4.27
C VAL A 24 5.39 -4.99 3.29
N PRO A 25 5.18 -6.27 3.65
CA PRO A 25 4.30 -7.13 2.90
C PRO A 25 2.85 -6.76 3.19
N ALA A 26 2.03 -6.70 2.16
CA ALA A 26 0.59 -6.50 2.30
C ALA A 26 -0.14 -7.46 1.37
N GLY A 27 -1.22 -8.04 1.87
CA GLY A 27 -2.13 -8.81 1.06
C GLY A 27 -3.02 -7.87 0.26
N ILE A 28 -3.28 -8.21 -0.99
CA ILE A 28 -4.22 -7.50 -1.84
C ILE A 28 -5.05 -8.50 -2.64
N CYS A 29 -6.35 -8.27 -2.69
CA CYS A 29 -7.28 -9.10 -3.45
C CYS A 29 -7.59 -8.42 -4.77
N VAL A 30 -7.10 -8.98 -5.85
CA VAL A 30 -7.30 -8.46 -7.21
C VAL A 30 -8.08 -9.50 -8.01
N ALA A 31 -9.23 -9.11 -8.55
CA ALA A 31 -10.13 -10.00 -9.29
C ALA A 31 -10.42 -11.32 -8.51
N GLY A 32 -10.66 -11.21 -7.20
CA GLY A 32 -10.95 -12.33 -6.33
C GLY A 32 -9.75 -13.16 -5.92
N ARG A 33 -8.54 -12.76 -6.29
CA ARG A 33 -7.30 -13.49 -5.96
C ARG A 33 -6.47 -12.72 -4.95
N TRP A 34 -6.18 -13.35 -3.82
CA TRP A 34 -5.30 -12.80 -2.82
C TRP A 34 -3.84 -13.04 -3.19
N ARG A 35 -3.07 -11.96 -3.15
CA ARG A 35 -1.61 -11.99 -3.34
C ARG A 35 -0.94 -11.17 -2.27
N VAL A 36 0.30 -11.51 -1.96
CA VAL A 36 1.16 -10.69 -1.10
C VAL A 36 2.12 -9.93 -2.00
N ALA A 37 2.19 -8.62 -1.81
CA ALA A 37 3.14 -7.78 -2.50
C ALA A 37 3.90 -6.92 -1.50
N GLN A 38 5.09 -6.46 -1.88
CA GLN A 38 5.89 -5.56 -1.06
C GLN A 38 5.54 -4.12 -1.39
N PHE A 39 5.36 -3.31 -0.36
CA PHE A 39 4.99 -1.90 -0.48
C PHE A 39 5.98 -1.03 0.29
N TYR A 40 6.42 0.04 -0.34
CA TYR A 40 7.13 1.11 0.35
C TYR A 40 6.11 1.94 1.13
N VAL A 41 6.30 2.09 2.44
CA VAL A 41 5.39 2.87 3.29
C VAL A 41 5.71 4.36 3.07
N ASP A 42 4.82 5.05 2.35
CA ASP A 42 5.07 6.41 1.89
C ASP A 42 4.00 7.37 2.41
N SER A 43 4.35 8.12 3.46
CA SER A 43 3.47 9.14 4.04
C SER A 43 3.24 10.33 3.11
N GLY A 44 4.09 10.50 2.10
CA GLY A 44 3.93 11.53 1.07
C GLY A 44 3.00 11.16 -0.06
N ALA A 45 2.65 9.88 -0.19
CA ALA A 45 1.72 9.42 -1.23
C ALA A 45 0.28 9.48 -0.71
N PHE A 46 -0.62 10.03 -1.52
CA PHE A 46 -2.04 10.04 -1.19
C PHE A 46 -2.67 8.67 -1.47
N TYR A 47 -2.50 8.17 -2.68
CA TYR A 47 -3.01 6.86 -3.08
C TYR A 47 -1.97 5.76 -2.88
N THR A 48 -2.46 4.55 -2.58
CA THR A 48 -1.68 3.33 -2.77
C THR A 48 -1.57 3.08 -4.26
N LEU A 49 -0.35 2.88 -4.75
CA LEU A 49 -0.06 2.74 -6.18
C LEU A 49 0.64 1.42 -6.46
N MET A 50 0.19 0.75 -7.51
CA MET A 50 0.80 -0.47 -8.02
C MET A 50 1.03 -0.37 -9.51
N HIS A 51 2.08 -1.04 -10.01
CA HIS A 51 2.24 -1.18 -11.45
C HIS A 51 1.09 -2.01 -12.02
N ALA A 52 0.63 -1.62 -13.21
CA ALA A 52 -0.51 -2.26 -13.85
C ALA A 52 -0.33 -3.75 -14.10
N THR A 53 0.91 -4.24 -14.17
CA THR A 53 1.21 -5.67 -14.34
C THR A 53 0.58 -6.52 -13.24
N HIS A 54 0.47 -6.02 -12.02
CA HIS A 54 -0.18 -6.75 -10.92
C HIS A 54 -1.67 -7.00 -11.19
N ALA A 55 -2.32 -6.04 -11.83
CA ALA A 55 -3.72 -6.20 -12.22
C ALA A 55 -3.87 -7.17 -13.40
N VAL A 56 -3.05 -7.00 -14.43
CA VAL A 56 -3.07 -7.84 -15.63
C VAL A 56 -2.82 -9.30 -15.29
N ASP A 57 -1.84 -9.58 -14.43
CA ASP A 57 -1.50 -10.94 -14.00
C ASP A 57 -2.65 -11.63 -13.26
N CYS A 58 -3.54 -10.87 -12.65
CA CYS A 58 -4.73 -11.39 -11.97
C CYS A 58 -5.98 -11.40 -12.85
N GLY A 59 -5.88 -10.95 -14.10
CA GLY A 59 -7.01 -10.90 -15.01
C GLY A 59 -7.94 -9.70 -14.81
N LEU A 60 -7.48 -8.66 -14.11
CA LEU A 60 -8.25 -7.42 -13.96
C LEU A 60 -7.96 -6.47 -15.11
N ASP A 61 -9.01 -6.01 -15.79
CA ASP A 61 -8.88 -4.88 -16.71
C ASP A 61 -8.80 -3.58 -15.91
N PHE A 62 -7.57 -3.16 -15.62
CA PHE A 62 -7.36 -2.01 -14.74
C PHE A 62 -7.88 -0.70 -15.32
N LYS A 63 -7.96 -0.58 -16.64
CA LYS A 63 -8.47 0.63 -17.32
C LYS A 63 -9.97 0.86 -17.13
N LYS A 64 -10.70 -0.14 -16.64
CA LYS A 64 -12.12 0.02 -16.26
C LYS A 64 -12.31 0.78 -14.96
N GLY A 65 -11.26 0.98 -14.18
CA GLY A 65 -11.31 1.81 -12.99
C GLY A 65 -11.46 3.29 -13.32
N ARG A 66 -11.75 4.09 -12.29
CA ARG A 66 -11.85 5.55 -12.46
C ARG A 66 -10.48 6.14 -12.74
N LYS A 67 -10.33 6.83 -13.86
CA LYS A 67 -9.07 7.50 -14.21
C LYS A 67 -8.84 8.71 -13.31
N SER A 68 -7.63 8.82 -12.80
CA SER A 68 -7.15 9.95 -12.02
C SER A 68 -5.67 10.17 -12.33
N TYR A 69 -5.06 11.11 -11.65
CA TYR A 69 -3.64 11.41 -11.81
C TYR A 69 -2.97 11.42 -10.45
N ALA A 70 -1.77 10.86 -10.37
CA ALA A 70 -0.94 10.88 -9.19
C ALA A 70 0.33 11.65 -9.46
N GLN A 71 0.72 12.50 -8.52
CA GLN A 71 2.00 13.21 -8.59
C GLN A 71 3.11 12.29 -8.09
N VAL A 72 4.16 12.15 -8.89
CA VAL A 72 5.35 11.37 -8.54
C VAL A 72 6.51 12.26 -8.14
N GLY A 73 7.63 11.65 -7.70
CA GLY A 73 8.71 12.34 -7.01
C GLY A 73 9.36 13.52 -7.74
N ASP A 74 9.32 13.54 -9.07
CA ASP A 74 9.85 14.67 -9.88
C ASP A 74 8.82 15.78 -10.11
N GLY A 75 7.63 15.67 -9.51
CA GLY A 75 6.53 16.61 -9.68
C GLY A 75 5.64 16.33 -10.88
N SER A 76 5.99 15.37 -11.74
CA SER A 76 5.17 15.00 -12.89
C SER A 76 3.90 14.26 -12.44
N LEU A 77 2.85 14.35 -13.27
CA LEU A 77 1.59 13.63 -13.07
C LEU A 77 1.56 12.40 -13.96
N ILE A 78 1.22 11.26 -13.38
CA ILE A 78 1.01 10.04 -14.14
C ILE A 78 -0.46 9.62 -14.08
N PRO A 79 -1.00 9.06 -15.17
CA PRO A 79 -2.37 8.54 -15.14
C PRO A 79 -2.42 7.27 -14.30
N VAL A 80 -3.45 7.18 -13.44
CA VAL A 80 -3.72 6.02 -12.60
C VAL A 80 -5.18 5.65 -12.74
N PHE A 81 -5.48 4.37 -12.59
CA PHE A 81 -6.84 3.85 -12.64
C PHE A 81 -7.19 3.29 -11.26
N LEU A 82 -8.18 3.90 -10.62
CA LEU A 82 -8.53 3.64 -9.23
C LEU A 82 -9.53 2.49 -9.13
N HIS A 83 -9.20 1.55 -8.27
CA HIS A 83 -10.07 0.42 -7.93
C HIS A 83 -10.17 0.30 -6.43
N ARG A 84 -11.34 -0.08 -5.95
CA ARG A 84 -11.56 -0.37 -4.55
C ARG A 84 -11.31 -1.85 -4.33
N LEU A 85 -10.30 -2.18 -3.54
CA LEU A 85 -9.84 -3.56 -3.37
C LEU A 85 -9.64 -3.89 -1.89
N PRO A 86 -9.95 -5.14 -1.49
CA PRO A 86 -9.59 -5.62 -0.16
C PRO A 86 -8.08 -5.70 0.01
N MET A 87 -7.60 -5.26 1.15
CA MET A 87 -6.20 -5.36 1.55
C MET A 87 -6.10 -5.97 2.94
N GLN A 88 -4.92 -6.50 3.25
CA GLN A 88 -4.62 -7.01 4.58
C GLN A 88 -3.18 -6.67 4.96
N ILE A 89 -3.02 -6.02 6.11
CA ILE A 89 -1.71 -5.75 6.71
C ILE A 89 -1.73 -6.31 8.12
N GLY A 90 -0.79 -7.21 8.42
CA GLY A 90 -0.85 -7.98 9.66
C GLY A 90 -2.16 -8.75 9.74
N GLY A 91 -2.86 -8.68 10.86
CA GLY A 91 -4.17 -9.32 11.01
C GLY A 91 -5.36 -8.45 10.62
N LYS A 92 -5.15 -7.25 10.07
CA LYS A 92 -6.22 -6.30 9.78
C LYS A 92 -6.58 -6.33 8.30
N ARG A 93 -7.84 -6.64 7.99
CA ARG A 93 -8.43 -6.51 6.65
C ARG A 93 -9.21 -5.20 6.56
N PHE A 94 -9.10 -4.57 5.41
CA PHE A 94 -9.81 -3.33 5.11
C PHE A 94 -9.94 -3.17 3.59
N GLU A 95 -10.77 -2.26 3.15
CA GLU A 95 -10.85 -1.90 1.75
C GLU A 95 -10.10 -0.60 1.49
N ALA A 96 -9.38 -0.53 0.39
CA ALA A 96 -8.61 0.63 0.02
C ALA A 96 -8.78 0.95 -1.46
N THR A 97 -8.64 2.24 -1.77
CA THR A 97 -8.53 2.70 -3.15
C THR A 97 -7.08 2.51 -3.60
N VAL A 98 -6.91 1.70 -4.63
CA VAL A 98 -5.59 1.37 -5.21
C VAL A 98 -5.54 1.87 -6.64
N GLY A 99 -4.49 2.61 -6.98
CA GLY A 99 -4.26 3.10 -8.33
C GLY A 99 -3.29 2.19 -9.07
N PHE A 100 -3.69 1.74 -10.25
CA PHE A 100 -2.82 0.99 -11.15
C PHE A 100 -2.31 1.90 -12.25
N SER A 101 -1.02 1.84 -12.54
CA SER A 101 -0.42 2.65 -13.60
C SER A 101 0.63 1.86 -14.39
N GLU A 102 0.61 2.06 -15.70
CA GLU A 102 1.68 1.60 -16.59
C GLU A 102 2.92 2.50 -16.54
N LYS A 103 2.75 3.72 -16.03
CA LYS A 103 3.77 4.77 -15.98
C LYS A 103 4.50 4.87 -14.65
N LEU A 104 4.22 3.96 -13.70
CA LEU A 104 4.90 3.94 -12.42
C LEU A 104 6.35 3.52 -12.63
N GLY A 105 7.26 4.50 -12.57
CA GLY A 105 8.67 4.31 -12.87
C GLY A 105 9.51 3.74 -11.73
N ILE A 106 8.90 3.42 -10.61
CA ILE A 106 9.56 2.80 -9.47
C ILE A 106 9.40 1.27 -9.52
N ARG A 107 10.36 0.57 -8.94
CA ARG A 107 10.37 -0.90 -8.95
C ARG A 107 9.55 -1.53 -7.83
N PHE A 108 8.92 -0.74 -6.99
CA PHE A 108 8.14 -1.20 -5.86
C PHE A 108 6.82 -0.46 -5.79
N ASN A 109 5.85 -1.08 -5.13
CA ASN A 109 4.55 -0.47 -4.91
C ASN A 109 4.63 0.57 -3.80
N LEU A 110 3.76 1.58 -3.84
CA LEU A 110 3.66 2.60 -2.80
C LEU A 110 2.42 2.36 -1.93
N LEU A 111 2.61 2.31 -0.63
CA LEU A 111 1.51 2.29 0.33
C LEU A 111 1.20 3.73 0.72
N GLY A 112 0.11 4.26 0.18
CA GLY A 112 -0.31 5.63 0.42
C GLY A 112 -1.23 5.77 1.63
N ARG A 113 -1.59 7.01 1.93
CA ARG A 113 -2.38 7.33 3.13
C ARG A 113 -3.86 6.98 3.00
N GLN A 114 -4.45 7.21 1.83
CA GLN A 114 -5.90 7.05 1.61
C GLN A 114 -6.36 5.63 1.93
N ASP A 115 -7.33 5.51 2.82
CA ASP A 115 -7.95 4.26 3.27
C ASP A 115 -7.03 3.29 4.03
N VAL A 116 -5.73 3.60 4.16
CA VAL A 116 -4.74 2.73 4.80
C VAL A 116 -4.33 3.28 6.17
N PHE A 117 -3.79 4.48 6.21
CA PHE A 117 -3.20 5.04 7.43
C PHE A 117 -4.22 5.26 8.54
N GLN A 118 -5.49 5.42 8.22
CA GLN A 118 -6.55 5.58 9.23
C GLN A 118 -6.73 4.34 10.11
N HIS A 119 -6.26 3.18 9.67
CA HIS A 119 -6.40 1.91 10.40
C HIS A 119 -5.23 1.63 11.34
N PHE A 120 -4.15 2.41 11.26
CA PHE A 120 -2.91 2.10 11.96
C PHE A 120 -2.25 3.34 12.53
N LYS A 121 -1.59 3.15 13.66
CA LYS A 121 -0.50 4.03 14.08
C LYS A 121 0.78 3.44 13.49
N ILE A 122 1.45 4.20 12.64
CA ILE A 122 2.65 3.75 11.93
C ILE A 122 3.85 4.51 12.50
N CYS A 123 4.84 3.77 12.97
CA CYS A 123 6.07 4.33 13.51
C CYS A 123 7.28 3.87 12.71
N PHE A 124 8.14 4.82 12.35
CA PHE A 124 9.39 4.57 11.66
C PHE A 124 10.53 4.69 12.67
N HIS A 125 11.27 3.61 12.87
CA HIS A 125 12.45 3.60 13.74
C HIS A 125 13.69 3.53 12.87
N GLU A 126 14.15 4.67 12.39
CA GLU A 126 15.25 4.73 11.41
C GLU A 126 16.52 4.11 11.96
N ARG A 127 16.82 4.35 13.25
CA ARG A 127 18.03 3.78 13.88
C ARG A 127 17.97 2.26 13.95
N ARG A 128 16.80 1.69 14.27
CA ARG A 128 16.63 0.23 14.38
C ARG A 128 16.26 -0.41 13.05
N LYS A 129 16.00 0.40 12.02
CA LYS A 129 15.61 -0.09 10.70
C LYS A 129 14.40 -1.02 10.78
N VAL A 130 13.38 -0.58 11.51
CA VAL A 130 12.07 -1.25 11.58
C VAL A 130 10.95 -0.24 11.43
N VAL A 131 9.84 -0.69 10.88
CA VAL A 131 8.57 0.04 10.85
C VAL A 131 7.53 -0.77 11.58
N THR A 132 6.71 -0.12 12.42
CA THR A 132 5.68 -0.80 13.17
C THR A 132 4.30 -0.31 12.76
N PHE A 133 3.37 -1.25 12.68
CA PHE A 133 1.96 -0.99 12.42
C PHE A 133 1.15 -1.43 13.62
N GLN A 134 0.56 -0.49 14.31
CA GLN A 134 -0.35 -0.76 15.43
C GLN A 134 -1.78 -0.49 14.97
N THR A 135 -2.66 -1.48 15.10
CA THR A 135 -4.06 -1.30 14.75
C THR A 135 -4.71 -0.28 15.68
N VAL A 136 -5.52 0.61 15.11
CA VAL A 136 -6.31 1.57 15.86
C VAL A 136 -7.78 1.29 15.60
N GLU A 137 -8.61 1.50 16.63
CA GLU A 137 -10.05 1.38 16.49
C GLU A 137 -10.61 2.65 15.85
N CYS A 138 -11.57 2.47 14.96
CA CYS A 138 -12.32 3.58 14.41
C CYS A 138 -13.28 4.08 15.49
N CYS A 139 -13.11 5.34 15.88
CA CYS A 139 -14.03 5.97 16.83
C CYS A 139 -15.30 6.41 16.13
#